data_aba85ca641608560a0ca536156cfa1aa
#
_entry.id   aba85ca641608560a0ca536156cfa1aa
#
_cell.length_a   1.000
_cell.length_b   1.000
_cell.length_c   1.000
_cell.angle_alpha   90.00
_cell.angle_beta   90.00
_cell.angle_gamma   90.00
#
_symmetry.space_group_name_H-M   'P 1'
#
loop_
_entity.id
_entity.type
_entity.pdbx_description
1 polymer ?
#
loop_
_entity_poly.entity_id
_entity_poly.type
_entity_poly.pdbx_seq_one_letter_code
_entity_poly.pdbx_strand_id
1 'polypeptide(L)'
;MTACNSRQSTSAQAAQAADTTITVPYYNAFSHNDYMRRHPLADALAAGFNCVEADCYLVDGRFVVAHDLPTDTARYRYLEELYLQPLFDRIEANGGKVYPGAERPFYLMIDIKRDGDNFYTALRPLLEANADKFCSVDTAGNFNEGPILLFFSGARPMQTLPAQTSTRYAFLDGNFEELGKDIPASLMPVVSDDYRDYLHWNGFGTMTDSDLKVMRDLIAGAHAEGKMIRFWGAPDTESWARLQLEEGVDIVGVDNLRALAGYI
;
A
#
# COMPACT_ATOMS: atom_id res chain seq x y z
N MET A 1 -56.50 -15.94 18.50
CA MET A 1 -55.96 -15.33 17.25
C MET A 1 -55.02 -14.23 17.66
N THR A 2 -53.72 -14.53 17.68
CA THR A 2 -52.69 -13.51 17.99
C THR A 2 -51.56 -13.76 17.02
N ALA A 3 -51.42 -12.87 16.06
CA ALA A 3 -50.38 -12.95 15.02
C ALA A 3 -49.04 -12.49 15.62
N CYS A 4 -48.08 -13.40 15.59
CA CYS A 4 -46.68 -13.11 15.94
C CYS A 4 -45.99 -12.54 14.71
N ASN A 5 -45.65 -11.28 14.74
CA ASN A 5 -44.99 -10.55 13.67
C ASN A 5 -43.46 -10.70 13.86
N SER A 6 -42.83 -11.55 13.07
CA SER A 6 -41.40 -11.72 13.01
C SER A 6 -40.78 -10.51 12.30
N ARG A 7 -40.16 -9.61 13.04
CA ARG A 7 -39.23 -8.61 12.48
C ARG A 7 -37.90 -9.31 12.12
N GLN A 8 -37.73 -9.64 10.86
CA GLN A 8 -36.42 -9.97 10.31
C GLN A 8 -35.54 -8.73 10.27
N SER A 9 -34.36 -8.87 10.83
CA SER A 9 -33.30 -7.90 10.88
C SER A 9 -32.76 -7.60 9.46
N THR A 10 -33.04 -6.39 8.97
CA THR A 10 -32.38 -5.81 7.79
C THR A 10 -31.17 -4.99 8.25
N SER A 11 -30.06 -5.63 8.51
CA SER A 11 -28.80 -4.96 8.86
C SER A 11 -27.57 -5.58 8.19
N ALA A 12 -27.68 -5.89 6.88
CA ALA A 12 -26.53 -6.40 6.13
C ALA A 12 -26.62 -6.04 4.63
N GLN A 13 -26.99 -4.80 4.30
CA GLN A 13 -27.05 -4.40 2.88
C GLN A 13 -26.83 -2.89 2.69
N ALA A 14 -25.78 -2.33 3.33
CA ALA A 14 -25.38 -0.96 3.11
C ALA A 14 -23.85 -0.84 2.89
N ALA A 15 -23.25 -1.83 2.26
CA ALA A 15 -21.86 -1.75 1.80
C ALA A 15 -21.82 -2.32 0.39
N GLN A 16 -22.02 -1.48 -0.62
CA GLN A 16 -21.55 -1.65 -1.99
C GLN A 16 -22.38 -0.81 -2.97
N ALA A 17 -22.13 0.49 -2.94
CA ALA A 17 -22.13 1.24 -4.18
C ALA A 17 -20.67 1.60 -4.42
N ALA A 18 -19.87 0.64 -4.88
CA ALA A 18 -18.59 0.94 -5.49
C ALA A 18 -18.88 1.85 -6.68
N ASP A 19 -18.39 3.07 -6.62
CA ASP A 19 -18.48 4.00 -7.76
C ASP A 19 -17.75 3.34 -8.93
N THR A 20 -18.51 2.85 -9.90
CA THR A 20 -18.03 2.11 -11.07
C THR A 20 -17.48 3.02 -12.15
N THR A 21 -17.25 4.29 -11.88
CA THR A 21 -16.83 5.28 -12.87
C THR A 21 -15.32 5.24 -13.16
N ILE A 22 -14.48 4.88 -12.20
CA ILE A 22 -13.03 4.84 -12.40
C ILE A 22 -12.60 3.45 -12.87
N THR A 23 -12.19 3.35 -14.13
CA THR A 23 -11.72 2.10 -14.74
C THR A 23 -10.20 1.99 -14.76
N VAL A 24 -9.48 3.12 -14.83
CA VAL A 24 -8.02 3.20 -14.80
C VAL A 24 -7.62 4.05 -13.61
N PRO A 25 -6.77 3.55 -12.72
CA PRO A 25 -6.37 4.29 -11.52
C PRO A 25 -5.30 5.36 -11.82
N TYR A 26 -5.13 6.26 -10.87
CA TYR A 26 -3.95 7.13 -10.78
C TYR A 26 -2.79 6.33 -10.16
N TYR A 27 -1.89 5.81 -10.99
CA TYR A 27 -0.84 4.87 -10.58
C TYR A 27 0.12 5.42 -9.52
N ASN A 28 0.32 6.73 -9.48
CA ASN A 28 1.18 7.38 -8.49
C ASN A 28 0.45 7.71 -7.18
N ALA A 29 -0.88 7.58 -7.13
CA ALA A 29 -1.67 8.02 -5.99
C ALA A 29 -1.66 6.99 -4.84
N PHE A 30 -1.20 7.43 -3.68
CA PHE A 30 -1.08 6.63 -2.46
C PHE A 30 -1.93 7.22 -1.32
N SER A 31 -2.87 6.42 -0.82
CA SER A 31 -3.67 6.74 0.36
C SER A 31 -2.87 6.45 1.62
N HIS A 32 -2.16 7.46 2.13
CA HIS A 32 -1.44 7.41 3.39
C HIS A 32 -2.43 7.29 4.56
N ASN A 33 -2.12 6.47 5.56
CA ASN A 33 -3.00 6.19 6.70
C ASN A 33 -4.43 5.81 6.28
N ASP A 34 -4.59 5.01 5.23
CA ASP A 34 -5.90 4.67 4.65
C ASP A 34 -6.87 4.09 5.69
N TYR A 35 -6.37 3.28 6.62
CA TYR A 35 -7.14 2.65 7.70
C TYR A 35 -7.79 3.66 8.67
N MET A 36 -7.38 4.92 8.68
CA MET A 36 -7.99 6.00 9.48
C MET A 36 -9.21 6.64 8.80
N ARG A 37 -9.46 6.33 7.52
CA ARG A 37 -10.59 6.87 6.78
C ARG A 37 -11.90 6.33 7.30
N ARG A 38 -12.99 7.01 6.96
CA ARG A 38 -14.34 6.58 7.33
C ARG A 38 -14.67 5.21 6.74
N HIS A 39 -14.27 4.97 5.49
CA HIS A 39 -14.41 3.70 4.79
C HIS A 39 -13.04 3.31 4.20
N PRO A 40 -12.15 2.67 5.00
CA PRO A 40 -10.84 2.22 4.54
C PRO A 40 -10.94 1.43 3.25
N LEU A 41 -9.94 1.56 2.39
CA LEU A 41 -9.90 1.03 1.03
C LEU A 41 -10.98 1.61 0.10
N ALA A 42 -12.26 1.60 0.52
CA ALA A 42 -13.37 2.01 -0.34
C ALA A 42 -13.27 3.49 -0.76
N ASP A 43 -12.88 4.39 0.17
CA ASP A 43 -12.71 5.81 -0.13
C ASP A 43 -11.54 6.04 -1.11
N ALA A 44 -10.43 5.29 -0.95
CA ALA A 44 -9.28 5.34 -1.85
C ALA A 44 -9.62 4.80 -3.26
N LEU A 45 -10.29 3.65 -3.33
CA LEU A 45 -10.73 3.06 -4.60
C LEU A 45 -11.70 3.97 -5.35
N ALA A 46 -12.65 4.60 -4.64
CA ALA A 46 -13.60 5.55 -5.23
C ALA A 46 -12.90 6.83 -5.76
N ALA A 47 -11.77 7.21 -5.16
CA ALA A 47 -10.95 8.32 -5.61
C ALA A 47 -9.93 7.93 -6.72
N GLY A 48 -9.85 6.65 -7.10
CA GLY A 48 -8.95 6.17 -8.16
C GLY A 48 -7.52 5.91 -7.71
N PHE A 49 -7.27 5.75 -6.44
CA PHE A 49 -5.94 5.52 -5.89
C PHE A 49 -5.46 4.09 -6.15
N ASN A 50 -4.22 3.94 -6.58
CA ASN A 50 -3.61 2.65 -6.88
C ASN A 50 -2.77 2.06 -5.75
N CYS A 51 -2.56 2.80 -4.67
CA CYS A 51 -1.81 2.36 -3.51
C CYS A 51 -2.51 2.77 -2.22
N VAL A 52 -2.51 1.87 -1.23
CA VAL A 52 -3.04 2.13 0.12
C VAL A 52 -2.10 1.60 1.19
N GLU A 53 -2.14 2.22 2.37
CA GLU A 53 -1.40 1.82 3.56
C GLU A 53 -2.31 1.21 4.62
N ALA A 54 -1.87 0.08 5.17
CA ALA A 54 -2.46 -0.56 6.33
C ALA A 54 -1.39 -0.77 7.41
N ASP A 55 -1.50 -0.06 8.53
CA ASP A 55 -0.69 -0.29 9.73
C ASP A 55 -1.15 -1.54 10.45
N CYS A 56 -0.25 -2.49 10.69
CA CYS A 56 -0.64 -3.80 11.18
C CYS A 56 0.20 -4.31 12.36
N TYR A 57 -0.50 -4.98 13.25
CA TYR A 57 0.07 -5.79 14.33
C TYR A 57 -0.35 -7.24 14.19
N LEU A 58 0.55 -8.17 14.53
CA LEU A 58 0.17 -9.57 14.79
C LEU A 58 -0.22 -9.73 16.26
N VAL A 59 -1.48 -10.07 16.53
CA VAL A 59 -2.03 -10.27 17.87
C VAL A 59 -2.82 -11.57 17.88
N ASP A 60 -2.42 -12.52 18.73
CA ASP A 60 -3.10 -13.82 18.88
C ASP A 60 -3.38 -14.54 17.54
N GLY A 61 -2.43 -14.45 16.60
CA GLY A 61 -2.53 -15.08 15.28
C GLY A 61 -3.43 -14.34 14.28
N ARG A 62 -3.90 -13.12 14.59
CA ARG A 62 -4.69 -12.27 13.69
C ARG A 62 -3.98 -10.95 13.40
N PHE A 63 -4.23 -10.36 12.23
CA PHE A 63 -3.60 -9.13 11.76
C PHE A 63 -4.50 -7.94 12.08
N VAL A 64 -4.21 -7.27 13.21
CA VAL A 64 -4.97 -6.11 13.70
C VAL A 64 -4.49 -4.85 13.00
N VAL A 65 -5.41 -4.11 12.39
CA VAL A 65 -5.12 -2.86 11.70
C VAL A 65 -5.32 -1.68 12.65
N ALA A 66 -4.23 -1.00 12.98
CA ALA A 66 -4.23 0.19 13.83
C ALA A 66 -2.86 0.87 13.80
N HIS A 67 -2.82 2.22 13.94
CA HIS A 67 -1.56 2.94 14.20
C HIS A 67 -1.03 2.62 15.61
N ASP A 68 -1.89 2.83 16.60
CA ASP A 68 -1.63 2.42 17.99
C ASP A 68 -2.60 1.28 18.34
N LEU A 69 -2.07 0.19 18.88
CA LEU A 69 -2.89 -0.97 19.21
C LEU A 69 -3.90 -0.60 20.31
N PRO A 70 -5.21 -0.70 20.03
CA PRO A 70 -6.22 -0.41 21.04
C PRO A 70 -6.11 -1.34 22.25
N THR A 71 -6.27 -0.80 23.46
CA THR A 71 -6.33 -1.61 24.69
C THR A 71 -7.62 -2.43 24.81
N ASP A 72 -8.71 -1.94 24.19
CA ASP A 72 -9.98 -2.64 24.10
C ASP A 72 -10.02 -3.51 22.83
N THR A 73 -9.96 -4.82 22.99
CA THR A 73 -9.98 -5.78 21.88
C THR A 73 -11.28 -5.77 21.07
N ALA A 74 -12.39 -5.26 21.65
CA ALA A 74 -13.63 -5.08 20.92
C ALA A 74 -13.53 -4.03 19.79
N ARG A 75 -12.47 -3.22 19.79
CA ARG A 75 -12.17 -2.21 18.78
C ARG A 75 -11.21 -2.71 17.69
N TYR A 76 -10.78 -3.96 17.75
CA TYR A 76 -9.90 -4.54 16.74
C TYR A 76 -10.62 -4.62 15.38
N ARG A 77 -9.94 -4.15 14.36
CA ARG A 77 -10.30 -4.35 12.96
C ARG A 77 -9.20 -5.17 12.31
N TYR A 78 -9.52 -5.98 11.36
CA TYR A 78 -8.59 -6.96 10.84
C TYR A 78 -8.26 -6.74 9.37
N LEU A 79 -7.01 -7.03 8.99
CA LEU A 79 -6.48 -6.85 7.64
C LEU A 79 -7.32 -7.59 6.61
N GLU A 80 -7.72 -8.83 6.92
CA GLU A 80 -8.51 -9.67 6.04
C GLU A 80 -9.86 -9.03 5.71
N GLU A 81 -10.51 -8.44 6.73
CA GLU A 81 -11.86 -7.87 6.61
C GLU A 81 -11.83 -6.48 5.95
N LEU A 82 -10.80 -5.68 6.23
CA LEU A 82 -10.71 -4.30 5.74
C LEU A 82 -10.11 -4.19 4.33
N TYR A 83 -9.19 -5.08 4.00
CA TYR A 83 -8.39 -4.96 2.78
C TYR A 83 -8.41 -6.20 1.91
N LEU A 84 -8.02 -7.38 2.44
CA LEU A 84 -7.79 -8.54 1.58
C LEU A 84 -9.06 -9.05 0.94
N GLN A 85 -10.09 -9.35 1.73
CA GLN A 85 -11.34 -9.86 1.17
C GLN A 85 -12.01 -8.86 0.21
N PRO A 86 -12.16 -7.55 0.53
CA PRO A 86 -12.70 -6.58 -0.42
C PRO A 86 -11.89 -6.44 -1.72
N LEU A 87 -10.55 -6.56 -1.66
CA LEU A 87 -9.71 -6.58 -2.85
C LEU A 87 -9.94 -7.85 -3.67
N PHE A 88 -10.04 -9.02 -3.03
CA PHE A 88 -10.29 -10.30 -3.70
C PHE A 88 -11.65 -10.30 -4.41
N ASP A 89 -12.70 -9.85 -3.72
CA ASP A 89 -14.05 -9.73 -4.28
C ASP A 89 -14.03 -8.80 -5.51
N ARG A 90 -13.29 -7.69 -5.42
CA ARG A 90 -13.17 -6.73 -6.52
C ARG A 90 -12.39 -7.30 -7.71
N ILE A 91 -11.31 -8.04 -7.47
CA ILE A 91 -10.54 -8.74 -8.50
C ILE A 91 -11.43 -9.73 -9.26
N GLU A 92 -12.24 -10.49 -8.55
CA GLU A 92 -13.18 -11.44 -9.16
C GLU A 92 -14.25 -10.72 -10.00
N ALA A 93 -14.83 -9.65 -9.46
CA ALA A 93 -15.84 -8.85 -10.17
C ALA A 93 -15.32 -8.17 -11.42
N ASN A 94 -14.02 -7.80 -11.45
CA ASN A 94 -13.37 -7.07 -12.53
C ASN A 94 -12.51 -7.94 -13.47
N GLY A 95 -12.72 -9.25 -13.46
CA GLY A 95 -12.04 -10.16 -14.40
C GLY A 95 -10.54 -10.29 -14.15
N GLY A 96 -10.13 -10.31 -12.88
CA GLY A 96 -8.74 -10.55 -12.47
C GLY A 96 -7.94 -9.30 -12.13
N LYS A 97 -8.59 -8.13 -12.00
CA LYS A 97 -7.91 -6.85 -11.70
C LYS A 97 -8.65 -6.04 -10.65
N VAL A 98 -7.94 -5.21 -9.87
CA VAL A 98 -8.58 -4.29 -8.92
C VAL A 98 -9.35 -3.19 -9.64
N TYR A 99 -8.81 -2.65 -10.73
CA TYR A 99 -9.52 -1.75 -11.65
C TYR A 99 -9.63 -2.40 -13.03
N PRO A 100 -10.79 -2.36 -13.70
CA PRO A 100 -11.01 -3.11 -14.95
C PRO A 100 -10.03 -2.78 -16.07
N GLY A 101 -9.59 -1.52 -16.14
CA GLY A 101 -8.65 -1.02 -17.15
C GLY A 101 -7.20 -0.90 -16.65
N ALA A 102 -6.88 -1.46 -15.46
CA ALA A 102 -5.53 -1.34 -14.93
C ALA A 102 -4.51 -2.09 -15.80
N GLU A 103 -3.37 -1.44 -16.03
CA GLU A 103 -2.20 -2.01 -16.74
C GLU A 103 -1.08 -2.41 -15.77
N ARG A 104 -1.22 -2.09 -14.47
CA ARG A 104 -0.27 -2.39 -13.41
C ARG A 104 -1.01 -2.95 -12.20
N PRO A 105 -0.34 -3.68 -11.31
CA PRO A 105 -0.91 -4.14 -10.05
C PRO A 105 -1.42 -2.99 -9.17
N PHE A 106 -2.36 -3.30 -8.31
CA PHE A 106 -2.70 -2.47 -7.16
C PHE A 106 -1.64 -2.66 -6.07
N TYR A 107 -1.20 -1.60 -5.41
CA TYR A 107 -0.17 -1.65 -4.38
C TYR A 107 -0.80 -1.66 -2.99
N LEU A 108 -0.54 -2.72 -2.23
CA LEU A 108 -0.92 -2.82 -0.83
C LEU A 108 0.34 -2.74 0.03
N MET A 109 0.55 -1.59 0.67
CA MET A 109 1.60 -1.41 1.66
C MET A 109 1.09 -1.83 3.04
N ILE A 110 1.78 -2.75 3.68
CA ILE A 110 1.56 -3.10 5.08
C ILE A 110 2.72 -2.55 5.90
N ASP A 111 2.44 -1.51 6.70
CA ASP A 111 3.39 -1.02 7.70
C ASP A 111 3.30 -1.90 8.94
N ILE A 112 4.29 -2.77 9.12
CA ILE A 112 4.36 -3.68 10.25
C ILE A 112 4.86 -2.92 11.47
N LYS A 113 4.03 -2.82 12.51
CA LYS A 113 4.37 -2.03 13.69
C LYS A 113 5.31 -2.75 14.66
N ARG A 114 5.41 -4.07 14.57
CA ARG A 114 6.26 -4.86 15.47
C ARG A 114 6.58 -6.25 14.90
N ASP A 115 7.82 -6.71 15.07
CA ASP A 115 8.26 -8.10 14.82
C ASP A 115 7.89 -8.63 13.42
N GLY A 116 8.50 -8.02 12.41
CA GLY A 116 8.19 -8.30 11.00
C GLY A 116 8.40 -9.75 10.58
N ASP A 117 9.43 -10.40 11.10
CA ASP A 117 9.72 -11.79 10.77
C ASP A 117 8.61 -12.74 11.27
N ASN A 118 8.10 -12.51 12.48
CA ASN A 118 6.98 -13.26 13.03
C ASN A 118 5.67 -12.92 12.31
N PHE A 119 5.47 -11.64 11.99
CA PHE A 119 4.32 -11.18 11.23
C PHE A 119 4.25 -11.86 9.85
N TYR A 120 5.35 -11.84 9.11
CA TYR A 120 5.42 -12.47 7.80
C TYR A 120 5.25 -13.99 7.86
N THR A 121 5.87 -14.65 8.86
CA THR A 121 5.71 -16.10 9.07
C THR A 121 4.24 -16.48 9.27
N ALA A 122 3.48 -15.66 9.99
CA ALA A 122 2.06 -15.88 10.21
C ALA A 122 1.20 -15.55 8.97
N LEU A 123 1.58 -14.51 8.18
CA LEU A 123 0.82 -14.07 7.01
C LEU A 123 1.03 -14.98 5.80
N ARG A 124 2.23 -15.56 5.65
CA ARG A 124 2.62 -16.34 4.48
C ARG A 124 1.63 -17.42 4.05
N PRO A 125 1.06 -18.26 4.95
CA PRO A 125 0.07 -19.27 4.56
C PRO A 125 -1.19 -18.68 3.90
N LEU A 126 -1.61 -17.47 4.32
CA LEU A 126 -2.73 -16.77 3.73
C LEU A 126 -2.40 -16.29 2.30
N LEU A 127 -1.19 -15.77 2.09
CA LEU A 127 -0.73 -15.36 0.76
C LEU A 127 -0.62 -16.58 -0.18
N GLU A 128 -0.05 -17.68 0.29
CA GLU A 128 0.07 -18.93 -0.46
C GLU A 128 -1.30 -19.52 -0.83
N ALA A 129 -2.28 -19.44 0.06
CA ALA A 129 -3.66 -19.90 -0.19
C ALA A 129 -4.41 -19.06 -1.23
N ASN A 130 -3.94 -17.81 -1.49
CA ASN A 130 -4.53 -16.87 -2.43
C ASN A 130 -3.48 -16.42 -3.48
N ALA A 131 -2.64 -17.34 -3.92
CA ALA A 131 -1.48 -17.09 -4.78
C ALA A 131 -1.83 -16.35 -6.09
N ASP A 132 -3.00 -16.60 -6.64
CA ASP A 132 -3.51 -15.97 -7.87
C ASP A 132 -3.88 -14.48 -7.72
N LYS A 133 -3.92 -13.96 -6.49
CA LYS A 133 -4.24 -12.57 -6.18
C LYS A 133 -3.00 -11.68 -6.07
N PHE A 134 -1.80 -12.27 -6.00
CA PHE A 134 -0.58 -11.51 -5.71
C PHE A 134 0.48 -11.61 -6.78
N CYS A 135 1.23 -10.54 -6.97
CA CYS A 135 2.53 -10.61 -7.64
C CYS A 135 3.44 -11.58 -6.89
N SER A 136 4.30 -12.27 -7.61
CA SER A 136 5.19 -13.25 -6.99
C SER A 136 6.56 -13.29 -7.63
N VAL A 137 7.51 -13.87 -6.90
CA VAL A 137 8.81 -14.29 -7.44
C VAL A 137 8.93 -15.80 -7.23
N ASP A 138 9.11 -16.54 -8.31
CA ASP A 138 9.21 -17.99 -8.29
C ASP A 138 10.58 -18.47 -7.78
N THR A 139 10.75 -19.79 -7.66
CA THR A 139 12.00 -20.41 -7.19
C THR A 139 13.17 -20.24 -8.15
N ALA A 140 12.92 -19.84 -9.39
CA ALA A 140 13.95 -19.53 -10.39
C ALA A 140 14.32 -18.02 -10.39
N GLY A 141 13.64 -17.21 -9.57
CA GLY A 141 13.86 -15.78 -9.47
C GLY A 141 13.05 -14.94 -10.48
N ASN A 142 12.11 -15.56 -11.22
CA ASN A 142 11.29 -14.83 -12.17
C ASN A 142 10.16 -14.10 -11.45
N PHE A 143 9.98 -12.82 -11.78
CA PHE A 143 8.81 -12.06 -11.35
C PHE A 143 7.59 -12.46 -12.18
N ASN A 144 6.48 -12.75 -11.51
CA ASN A 144 5.18 -13.02 -12.11
C ASN A 144 4.19 -11.97 -11.63
N GLU A 145 3.62 -11.22 -12.58
CA GLU A 145 2.64 -10.19 -12.28
C GLU A 145 1.33 -10.82 -11.82
N GLY A 146 0.74 -10.23 -10.79
CA GLY A 146 -0.57 -10.55 -10.26
C GLY A 146 -1.35 -9.27 -9.98
N PRO A 147 -2.63 -9.37 -9.57
CA PRO A 147 -3.48 -8.20 -9.32
C PRO A 147 -3.00 -7.26 -8.22
N ILE A 148 -2.29 -7.77 -7.21
CA ILE A 148 -1.81 -7.01 -6.04
C ILE A 148 -0.30 -7.19 -5.91
N LEU A 149 0.43 -6.09 -5.80
CA LEU A 149 1.81 -6.07 -5.30
C LEU A 149 1.77 -5.68 -3.82
N LEU A 150 2.03 -6.65 -2.93
CA LEU A 150 2.06 -6.46 -1.50
C LEU A 150 3.50 -6.24 -1.04
N PHE A 151 3.76 -5.15 -0.32
CA PHE A 151 5.09 -4.89 0.22
C PHE A 151 5.03 -4.39 1.65
N PHE A 152 6.11 -4.67 2.41
CA PHE A 152 6.20 -4.37 3.83
C PHE A 152 7.07 -3.16 4.10
N SER A 153 6.56 -2.26 4.93
CA SER A 153 7.27 -1.15 5.56
C SER A 153 7.37 -1.34 7.07
N GLY A 154 7.92 -0.37 7.79
CA GLY A 154 8.07 -0.40 9.25
C GLY A 154 9.03 -1.47 9.75
N ALA A 155 8.58 -2.34 10.64
CA ALA A 155 9.36 -3.48 11.13
C ALA A 155 9.38 -4.60 10.08
N ARG A 156 10.11 -4.41 8.99
CA ARG A 156 10.19 -5.30 7.84
C ARG A 156 10.71 -6.71 8.18
N PRO A 157 10.22 -7.77 7.51
CA PRO A 157 10.70 -9.15 7.70
C PRO A 157 12.06 -9.38 7.00
N MET A 158 13.12 -8.79 7.54
CA MET A 158 14.44 -8.73 6.91
C MET A 158 15.22 -10.05 6.96
N GLN A 159 14.76 -11.04 7.73
CA GLN A 159 15.39 -12.37 7.80
C GLN A 159 14.56 -13.41 7.05
N THR A 160 13.28 -13.53 7.38
CA THR A 160 12.42 -14.60 6.87
C THR A 160 12.05 -14.43 5.39
N LEU A 161 11.76 -13.21 4.95
CA LEU A 161 11.35 -12.97 3.58
C LEU A 161 12.50 -13.14 2.57
N PRO A 162 13.71 -12.58 2.77
CA PRO A 162 14.85 -12.82 1.87
C PRO A 162 15.34 -14.26 1.89
N ALA A 163 15.21 -14.98 3.01
CA ALA A 163 15.63 -16.37 3.15
C ALA A 163 14.62 -17.38 2.57
N GLN A 164 13.45 -16.94 2.11
CA GLN A 164 12.45 -17.84 1.55
C GLN A 164 12.91 -18.48 0.24
N THR A 165 12.91 -19.80 0.18
CA THR A 165 13.32 -20.59 -0.98
C THR A 165 12.15 -21.09 -1.85
N SER A 166 10.90 -20.98 -1.35
CA SER A 166 9.68 -21.22 -2.13
C SER A 166 9.23 -19.94 -2.83
N THR A 167 8.22 -20.03 -3.70
CA THR A 167 7.60 -18.85 -4.32
C THR A 167 7.20 -17.82 -3.27
N ARG A 168 7.56 -16.57 -3.49
CA ARG A 168 7.31 -15.45 -2.59
C ARG A 168 6.25 -14.52 -3.17
N TYR A 169 5.26 -14.15 -2.35
CA TYR A 169 4.09 -13.33 -2.73
C TYR A 169 4.09 -11.96 -2.04
N ALA A 170 5.23 -11.55 -1.50
CA ALA A 170 5.39 -10.26 -0.82
C ALA A 170 6.79 -9.71 -1.08
N PHE A 171 6.93 -8.40 -0.86
CA PHE A 171 8.13 -7.64 -1.18
C PHE A 171 8.49 -6.70 -0.01
N LEU A 172 9.61 -6.00 -0.12
CA LEU A 172 10.06 -5.03 0.88
C LEU A 172 9.96 -3.61 0.34
N ASP A 173 9.61 -2.67 1.20
CA ASP A 173 9.95 -1.27 1.08
C ASP A 173 11.36 -1.06 1.65
N GLY A 174 12.24 -0.42 0.91
CA GLY A 174 13.60 -0.10 1.33
C GLY A 174 13.75 1.32 1.87
N ASN A 175 14.94 1.64 2.35
CA ASN A 175 15.36 3.00 2.65
C ASN A 175 16.31 3.51 1.57
N PHE A 176 16.50 4.84 1.45
CA PHE A 176 17.41 5.38 0.44
C PHE A 176 18.87 4.98 0.68
N GLU A 177 19.25 4.69 1.93
CA GLU A 177 20.56 4.13 2.25
C GLU A 177 20.79 2.72 1.68
N GLU A 178 19.73 2.02 1.25
CA GLU A 178 19.81 0.69 0.65
C GLU A 178 20.02 0.74 -0.87
N LEU A 179 19.99 1.93 -1.48
CA LEU A 179 20.42 2.14 -2.86
C LEU A 179 21.94 1.91 -2.99
N GLY A 180 22.35 1.28 -4.07
CA GLY A 180 23.75 0.92 -4.32
C GLY A 180 24.25 -0.31 -3.55
N LYS A 181 23.37 -1.05 -2.84
CA LYS A 181 23.74 -2.24 -2.05
C LYS A 181 23.40 -3.56 -2.74
N ASP A 182 23.19 -3.55 -4.05
CA ASP A 182 22.89 -4.74 -4.86
C ASP A 182 21.66 -5.55 -4.40
N ILE A 183 20.69 -4.90 -3.74
CA ILE A 183 19.43 -5.53 -3.36
C ILE A 183 18.50 -5.48 -4.59
N PRO A 184 18.09 -6.64 -5.15
CA PRO A 184 17.34 -6.64 -6.40
C PRO A 184 15.91 -6.08 -6.23
N ALA A 185 15.39 -5.40 -7.26
CA ALA A 185 14.00 -4.92 -7.28
C ALA A 185 12.98 -6.06 -7.14
N SER A 186 13.33 -7.29 -7.51
CA SER A 186 12.50 -8.48 -7.26
C SER A 186 12.34 -8.83 -5.77
N LEU A 187 13.17 -8.28 -4.88
CA LEU A 187 13.01 -8.36 -3.43
C LEU A 187 12.48 -7.06 -2.85
N MET A 188 13.00 -5.93 -3.32
CA MET A 188 12.76 -4.59 -2.80
C MET A 188 12.39 -3.66 -3.97
N PRO A 189 11.13 -3.73 -4.46
CA PRO A 189 10.67 -2.95 -5.60
C PRO A 189 10.42 -1.47 -5.28
N VAL A 190 10.36 -1.11 -4.02
CA VAL A 190 10.13 0.26 -3.53
C VAL A 190 11.25 0.66 -2.61
N VAL A 191 11.65 1.93 -2.65
CA VAL A 191 12.46 2.58 -1.61
C VAL A 191 11.75 3.84 -1.15
N SER A 192 11.65 4.03 0.16
CA SER A 192 11.00 5.20 0.74
C SER A 192 11.73 5.69 1.99
N ASP A 193 11.75 7.01 2.18
CA ASP A 193 12.36 7.59 3.37
C ASP A 193 11.71 8.92 3.76
N ASP A 194 12.03 9.40 4.97
CA ASP A 194 11.61 10.72 5.42
C ASP A 194 12.31 11.79 4.59
N TYR A 195 11.54 12.59 3.88
CA TYR A 195 12.12 13.63 3.04
C TYR A 195 13.01 14.59 3.83
N ARG A 196 12.74 14.82 5.12
CA ARG A 196 13.45 15.74 6.00
C ARG A 196 14.87 15.32 6.31
N ASP A 197 15.20 14.06 6.15
CA ASP A 197 16.55 13.55 6.34
C ASP A 197 17.46 13.86 5.14
N TYR A 198 16.87 14.21 4.01
CA TYR A 198 17.57 14.45 2.74
C TYR A 198 17.39 15.87 2.19
N LEU A 199 16.23 16.48 2.41
CA LEU A 199 15.85 17.78 1.84
C LEU A 199 15.60 18.80 2.95
N HIS A 200 16.17 20.00 2.82
CA HIS A 200 15.99 21.08 3.79
C HIS A 200 14.76 21.95 3.52
N TRP A 201 14.11 21.76 2.36
CA TRP A 201 12.89 22.48 2.00
C TRP A 201 11.75 22.13 2.97
N ASN A 202 11.06 23.17 3.46
CA ASN A 202 10.03 23.05 4.49
C ASN A 202 8.59 22.94 3.95
N GLY A 203 8.42 22.76 2.63
CA GLY A 203 7.10 22.66 2.00
C GLY A 203 6.51 23.96 1.48
N PHE A 204 7.20 25.11 1.70
CA PHE A 204 6.73 26.43 1.27
C PHE A 204 7.68 27.09 0.29
N GLY A 205 7.09 27.82 -0.67
CA GLY A 205 7.87 28.51 -1.71
C GLY A 205 8.56 27.53 -2.67
N THR A 206 9.55 28.05 -3.40
CA THR A 206 10.33 27.26 -4.36
C THR A 206 11.39 26.46 -3.65
N MET A 207 11.53 25.19 -3.96
CA MET A 207 12.64 24.35 -3.50
C MET A 207 13.96 24.89 -4.04
N THR A 208 15.02 24.81 -3.24
CA THR A 208 16.37 25.25 -3.66
C THR A 208 16.93 24.32 -4.74
N ASP A 209 17.82 24.85 -5.59
CA ASP A 209 18.49 24.03 -6.61
C ASP A 209 19.29 22.87 -5.99
N SER A 210 19.84 23.07 -4.78
CA SER A 210 20.57 22.01 -4.07
C SER A 210 19.64 20.87 -3.61
N ASP A 211 18.48 21.18 -3.03
CA ASP A 211 17.50 20.16 -2.62
C ASP A 211 16.92 19.46 -3.83
N LEU A 212 16.59 20.23 -4.88
CA LEU A 212 16.08 19.64 -6.13
C LEU A 212 17.09 18.69 -6.78
N LYS A 213 18.39 19.03 -6.70
CA LYS A 213 19.44 18.11 -7.16
C LYS A 213 19.48 16.82 -6.34
N VAL A 214 19.44 16.90 -5.00
CA VAL A 214 19.41 15.72 -4.13
C VAL A 214 18.19 14.84 -4.45
N MET A 215 17.01 15.45 -4.58
CA MET A 215 15.78 14.74 -4.95
C MET A 215 15.93 13.98 -6.27
N ARG A 216 16.44 14.65 -7.31
CA ARG A 216 16.69 14.05 -8.64
C ARG A 216 17.72 12.94 -8.61
N ASP A 217 18.79 13.09 -7.83
CA ASP A 217 19.82 12.06 -7.69
C ASP A 217 19.23 10.79 -7.02
N LEU A 218 18.37 10.95 -6.00
CA LEU A 218 17.68 9.83 -5.35
C LEU A 218 16.71 9.13 -6.31
N ILE A 219 15.91 9.88 -7.05
CA ILE A 219 14.98 9.35 -8.06
C ILE A 219 15.75 8.56 -9.13
N ALA A 220 16.81 9.17 -9.68
CA ALA A 220 17.64 8.52 -10.69
C ALA A 220 18.31 7.24 -10.15
N GLY A 221 18.78 7.26 -8.90
CA GLY A 221 19.36 6.10 -8.23
C GLY A 221 18.36 4.94 -8.09
N ALA A 222 17.15 5.22 -7.62
CA ALA A 222 16.08 4.22 -7.49
C ALA A 222 15.71 3.62 -8.87
N HIS A 223 15.49 4.48 -9.86
CA HIS A 223 15.13 4.06 -11.21
C HIS A 223 16.25 3.27 -11.91
N ALA A 224 17.52 3.61 -11.67
CA ALA A 224 18.66 2.84 -12.21
C ALA A 224 18.69 1.39 -11.69
N GLU A 225 18.16 1.16 -10.50
CA GLU A 225 18.01 -0.19 -9.91
C GLU A 225 16.65 -0.86 -10.23
N GLY A 226 15.80 -0.20 -11.04
CA GLY A 226 14.45 -0.70 -11.36
C GLY A 226 13.48 -0.64 -10.19
N LYS A 227 13.71 0.26 -9.23
CA LYS A 227 12.88 0.46 -8.04
C LYS A 227 12.00 1.70 -8.18
N MET A 228 10.83 1.65 -7.56
CA MET A 228 9.97 2.81 -7.34
C MET A 228 10.46 3.61 -6.14
N ILE A 229 10.23 4.93 -6.16
CA ILE A 229 10.63 5.83 -5.07
C ILE A 229 9.41 6.53 -4.45
N ARG A 230 9.45 6.71 -3.13
CA ARG A 230 8.48 7.45 -2.33
C ARG A 230 9.18 8.31 -1.29
N PHE A 231 8.69 9.54 -1.08
CA PHE A 231 9.06 10.39 0.04
C PHE A 231 7.90 10.48 1.02
N TRP A 232 8.16 10.25 2.31
CA TRP A 232 7.16 10.41 3.36
C TRP A 232 7.55 11.52 4.36
N GLY A 233 6.66 11.85 5.30
CA GLY A 233 6.89 12.91 6.29
C GLY A 233 6.81 14.34 5.73
N ALA A 234 6.47 14.48 4.46
CA ALA A 234 6.38 15.77 3.77
C ALA A 234 5.02 16.46 4.03
N PRO A 235 4.94 17.79 3.87
CA PRO A 235 3.68 18.50 3.95
C PRO A 235 2.68 18.04 2.90
N ASP A 236 1.41 17.83 3.29
CA ASP A 236 0.31 17.49 2.37
C ASP A 236 -0.16 18.75 1.62
N THR A 237 0.65 19.22 0.66
CA THR A 237 0.38 20.41 -0.16
C THR A 237 0.34 20.06 -1.63
N GLU A 238 -0.49 20.82 -2.38
CA GLU A 238 -0.58 20.70 -3.83
C GLU A 238 0.79 20.89 -4.52
N SER A 239 1.54 21.91 -4.09
CA SER A 239 2.84 22.23 -4.66
C SER A 239 3.84 21.08 -4.51
N TRP A 240 3.83 20.39 -3.35
CA TRP A 240 4.67 19.22 -3.13
C TRP A 240 4.24 18.02 -3.97
N ALA A 241 2.94 17.74 -4.00
CA ALA A 241 2.42 16.64 -4.81
C ALA A 241 2.74 16.83 -6.30
N ARG A 242 2.53 18.05 -6.84
CA ARG A 242 2.89 18.37 -8.23
C ARG A 242 4.37 18.24 -8.50
N LEU A 243 5.22 18.78 -7.62
CA LEU A 243 6.68 18.69 -7.78
C LEU A 243 7.14 17.22 -7.81
N GLN A 244 6.63 16.38 -6.91
CA GLN A 244 6.94 14.96 -6.92
C GLN A 244 6.58 14.30 -8.26
N LEU A 245 5.39 14.56 -8.78
CA LEU A 245 4.94 14.02 -10.06
C LEU A 245 5.78 14.54 -11.24
N GLU A 246 6.08 15.84 -11.26
CA GLU A 246 6.91 16.48 -12.30
C GLU A 246 8.34 15.94 -12.31
N GLU A 247 8.92 15.64 -11.15
CA GLU A 247 10.26 15.09 -11.03
C GLU A 247 10.31 13.55 -11.17
N GLY A 248 9.16 12.89 -11.28
CA GLY A 248 9.08 11.45 -11.57
C GLY A 248 9.08 10.55 -10.33
N VAL A 249 8.59 11.01 -9.18
CA VAL A 249 8.32 10.16 -8.02
C VAL A 249 7.19 9.20 -8.34
N ASP A 250 7.37 7.92 -8.03
CA ASP A 250 6.43 6.86 -8.41
C ASP A 250 5.24 6.75 -7.47
N ILE A 251 5.43 6.99 -6.17
CA ILE A 251 4.40 6.84 -5.14
C ILE A 251 4.30 8.14 -4.36
N VAL A 252 3.19 8.87 -4.57
CA VAL A 252 2.92 10.18 -3.96
C VAL A 252 1.84 10.05 -2.91
N GLY A 253 2.26 10.10 -1.64
CA GLY A 253 1.38 9.98 -0.49
C GLY A 253 0.62 11.26 -0.18
N VAL A 254 -0.68 11.14 0.09
CA VAL A 254 -1.52 12.25 0.54
C VAL A 254 -2.52 11.80 1.59
N ASP A 255 -2.85 12.69 2.51
CA ASP A 255 -3.94 12.51 3.46
C ASP A 255 -5.29 12.99 2.88
N ASN A 256 -5.28 13.95 1.96
CA ASN A 256 -6.47 14.45 1.31
C ASN A 256 -6.68 13.86 -0.10
N LEU A 257 -7.39 12.73 -0.19
CA LEU A 257 -7.65 12.03 -1.45
C LEU A 257 -8.30 12.90 -2.53
N ARG A 258 -9.24 13.78 -2.13
CA ARG A 258 -9.96 14.64 -3.09
C ARG A 258 -9.06 15.73 -3.65
N ALA A 259 -8.11 16.21 -2.86
CA ALA A 259 -7.15 17.19 -3.31
C ALA A 259 -6.26 16.59 -4.41
N LEU A 260 -5.61 15.44 -4.16
CA LEU A 260 -4.73 14.81 -5.15
C LEU A 260 -5.47 14.45 -6.44
N ALA A 261 -6.66 13.87 -6.37
CA ALA A 261 -7.48 13.56 -7.54
C ALA A 261 -7.82 14.80 -8.40
N GLY A 262 -7.71 16.00 -7.84
CA GLY A 262 -7.85 17.26 -8.58
C GLY A 262 -6.54 17.81 -9.16
N TYR A 263 -5.38 17.24 -8.81
CA TYR A 263 -4.05 17.69 -9.25
C TYR A 263 -3.44 16.81 -10.35
N ILE A 264 -3.91 15.55 -10.43
CA ILE A 264 -3.47 14.55 -11.41
C ILE A 264 -4.45 14.58 -12.67
#